data_ab1bd47cea9ec84f3773f0b2e9609f26
#
_entry.id   ab1bd47cea9ec84f3773f0b2e9609f26
#
_cell.length_a   1.000
_cell.length_b   1.000
_cell.length_c   1.000
_cell.angle_alpha   90.00
_cell.angle_beta   90.00
_cell.angle_gamma   90.00
#
_symmetry.space_group_name_H-M   'P 1'
#
loop_
_entity.id
_entity.type
_entity.pdbx_description
1 polymer ?
#
loop_
_entity_poly.entity_id
_entity_poly.type
_entity_poly.pdbx_seq_one_letter_code
_entity_poly.pdbx_strand_id
1 'polypeptide(L)'
;MVTALEARPEAAEIWRWLDEVPDPEIPVLSINDLGIVRAVDVGGDEVVVTVTPTYSGCPATAVISLSIEEALRRRGVTRARVKSQLSPAWTTDWISPAGREKLRAYGIVPPEGAACAGAAVRNAPQACPRCGSAHVEEVSRFG
;
A
#
# COMPACT_ATOMS: atom_id res chain seq x y z
N MET A 1 -3.75 -42.30 -10.63
CA MET A 1 -3.13 -40.97 -10.66
C MET A 1 -4.19 -39.95 -10.31
N VAL A 2 -4.14 -39.45 -9.11
CA VAL A 2 -5.02 -38.36 -8.70
C VAL A 2 -4.35 -37.09 -9.16
N THR A 3 -4.85 -36.49 -10.22
CA THR A 3 -4.48 -35.13 -10.58
C THR A 3 -5.00 -34.27 -9.43
N ALA A 4 -4.11 -33.82 -8.56
CA ALA A 4 -4.43 -32.77 -7.63
C ALA A 4 -4.90 -31.59 -8.49
N LEU A 5 -6.21 -31.33 -8.50
CA LEU A 5 -6.70 -30.02 -8.87
C LEU A 5 -6.05 -29.09 -7.85
N GLU A 6 -4.94 -28.49 -8.22
CA GLU A 6 -4.39 -27.39 -7.46
C GLU A 6 -5.48 -26.32 -7.45
N ALA A 7 -6.14 -26.21 -6.31
CA ALA A 7 -7.20 -25.25 -6.11
C ALA A 7 -6.58 -23.87 -6.38
N ARG A 8 -7.05 -23.21 -7.42
CA ARG A 8 -6.60 -21.85 -7.74
C ARG A 8 -6.90 -20.95 -6.55
N PRO A 9 -5.96 -20.11 -6.16
CA PRO A 9 -6.22 -19.18 -5.07
C PRO A 9 -7.34 -18.24 -5.47
N GLU A 10 -8.23 -17.97 -4.55
CA GLU A 10 -9.25 -16.94 -4.73
C GLU A 10 -8.64 -15.54 -4.57
N ALA A 11 -9.23 -14.54 -5.20
CA ALA A 11 -8.78 -13.15 -5.07
C ALA A 11 -8.68 -12.70 -3.61
N ALA A 12 -9.61 -13.13 -2.75
CA ALA A 12 -9.60 -12.83 -1.32
C ALA A 12 -8.38 -13.40 -0.59
N GLU A 13 -7.88 -14.58 -1.00
CA GLU A 13 -6.66 -15.16 -0.45
C GLU A 13 -5.44 -14.36 -0.86
N ILE A 14 -5.40 -13.92 -2.11
CA ILE A 14 -4.30 -13.10 -2.63
C ILE A 14 -4.25 -11.76 -1.90
N TRP A 15 -5.38 -11.11 -1.66
CA TRP A 15 -5.45 -9.91 -0.86
C TRP A 15 -4.84 -10.10 0.55
N ARG A 16 -5.14 -11.21 1.21
CA ARG A 16 -4.54 -11.55 2.52
C ARG A 16 -3.02 -11.77 2.44
N TRP A 17 -2.55 -12.40 1.37
CA TRP A 17 -1.11 -12.59 1.17
C TRP A 17 -0.39 -11.27 0.93
N LEU A 18 -1.02 -10.33 0.23
CA LEU A 18 -0.46 -9.00 -0.03
C LEU A 18 -0.43 -8.13 1.24
N ASP A 19 -1.26 -8.41 2.24
CA ASP A 19 -1.16 -7.77 3.55
C ASP A 19 0.16 -8.06 4.28
N GLU A 20 0.83 -9.13 3.91
CA GLU A 20 2.13 -9.51 4.47
C GLU A 20 3.31 -8.86 3.72
N VAL A 21 3.07 -8.20 2.61
CA VAL A 21 4.11 -7.52 1.82
C VAL A 21 4.32 -6.11 2.36
N PRO A 22 5.47 -5.84 3.01
CA PRO A 22 5.74 -4.53 3.57
C PRO A 22 6.07 -3.51 2.49
N ASP A 23 5.75 -2.27 2.77
CA ASP A 23 6.26 -1.15 1.98
C ASP A 23 7.78 -0.99 2.20
N PRO A 24 8.58 -0.81 1.13
CA PRO A 24 10.03 -0.71 1.28
C PRO A 24 10.50 0.57 1.99
N GLU A 25 9.71 1.63 1.98
CA GLU A 25 10.05 2.91 2.62
C GLU A 25 9.53 2.98 4.06
N ILE A 26 8.33 2.43 4.31
CA ILE A 26 7.70 2.41 5.63
C ILE A 26 7.34 0.95 5.99
N PRO A 27 8.30 0.16 6.46
CA PRO A 27 8.13 -1.29 6.63
C PRO A 27 7.05 -1.72 7.64
N VAL A 28 6.57 -0.82 8.48
CA VAL A 28 5.46 -1.10 9.41
C VAL A 28 4.10 -1.16 8.69
N LEU A 29 4.03 -0.64 7.46
CA LEU A 29 2.84 -0.68 6.62
C LEU A 29 2.97 -1.78 5.58
N SER A 30 1.85 -2.43 5.26
CA SER A 30 1.74 -3.24 4.07
C SER A 30 1.39 -2.37 2.85
N ILE A 31 1.63 -2.91 1.67
CA ILE A 31 1.20 -2.26 0.42
C ILE A 31 -0.33 -2.10 0.34
N ASN A 32 -1.09 -2.95 1.02
CA ASN A 32 -2.54 -2.82 1.16
C ASN A 32 -2.91 -1.68 2.12
N ASP A 33 -2.19 -1.53 3.24
CA ASP A 33 -2.40 -0.43 4.18
C ASP A 33 -2.27 0.93 3.50
N LEU A 34 -1.34 1.06 2.57
CA LEU A 34 -1.12 2.28 1.80
C LEU A 34 -2.12 2.47 0.65
N GLY A 35 -2.92 1.46 0.34
CA GLY A 35 -3.83 1.50 -0.80
C GLY A 35 -3.12 1.47 -2.16
N ILE A 36 -1.89 0.97 -2.21
CA ILE A 36 -1.12 0.79 -3.45
C ILE A 36 -1.74 -0.28 -4.33
N VAL A 37 -2.21 -1.39 -3.75
CA VAL A 37 -2.91 -2.45 -4.49
C VAL A 37 -4.33 -1.99 -4.80
N ARG A 38 -4.68 -1.98 -6.10
CA ARG A 38 -5.98 -1.48 -6.57
C ARG A 38 -6.92 -2.57 -7.03
N ALA A 39 -6.39 -3.65 -7.58
CA ALA A 39 -7.17 -4.78 -8.06
C ALA A 39 -6.34 -6.05 -8.06
N VAL A 40 -7.02 -7.17 -7.90
CA VAL A 40 -6.47 -8.51 -8.05
C VAL A 40 -7.39 -9.28 -8.97
N ASP A 41 -6.89 -9.64 -10.14
CA ASP A 41 -7.60 -10.41 -11.15
C ASP A 41 -7.02 -11.82 -11.23
N VAL A 42 -7.87 -12.81 -11.00
CA VAL A 42 -7.51 -14.22 -11.13
C VAL A 42 -8.20 -14.76 -12.38
N GLY A 43 -7.43 -14.92 -13.43
CA GLY A 43 -7.96 -15.39 -14.71
C GLY A 43 -7.09 -16.47 -15.33
N GLY A 44 -7.72 -17.56 -15.81
CA GLY A 44 -6.99 -18.63 -16.46
C GLY A 44 -5.85 -19.17 -15.60
N ASP A 45 -4.64 -19.07 -16.10
CA ASP A 45 -3.42 -19.50 -15.40
C ASP A 45 -2.62 -18.34 -14.81
N GLU A 46 -3.13 -17.11 -14.90
CA GLU A 46 -2.41 -15.91 -14.52
C GLU A 46 -3.14 -15.15 -13.41
N VAL A 47 -2.36 -14.62 -12.48
CA VAL A 47 -2.82 -13.64 -11.49
C VAL A 47 -2.23 -12.29 -11.87
N VAL A 48 -3.09 -11.28 -12.01
CA VAL A 48 -2.69 -9.91 -12.31
C VAL A 48 -3.01 -9.03 -11.10
N VAL A 49 -1.99 -8.42 -10.54
CA VAL A 49 -2.12 -7.45 -9.45
C VAL A 49 -1.92 -6.05 -10.02
N THR A 50 -2.94 -5.21 -9.91
CA THR A 50 -2.87 -3.82 -10.35
C THR A 50 -2.46 -2.93 -9.18
N VAL A 51 -1.41 -2.16 -9.37
CA VAL A 51 -0.86 -1.26 -8.36
C VAL A 51 -0.82 0.19 -8.86
N THR A 52 -1.03 1.13 -7.95
CA THR A 52 -0.83 2.55 -8.21
C THR A 52 0.26 3.05 -7.26
N PRO A 53 1.42 3.47 -7.77
CA PRO A 53 2.49 4.00 -6.93
C PRO A 53 2.09 5.32 -6.29
N THR A 54 2.69 5.66 -5.17
CA THR A 54 2.41 6.89 -4.41
C THR A 54 2.77 8.16 -5.19
N TYR A 55 3.69 8.05 -6.13
CA TYR A 55 3.98 9.09 -7.14
C TYR A 55 4.57 8.46 -8.40
N SER A 56 4.41 9.14 -9.52
CA SER A 56 4.95 8.67 -10.81
C SER A 56 6.49 8.71 -10.80
N GLY A 57 7.11 7.66 -11.31
CA GLY A 57 8.57 7.56 -11.34
C GLY A 57 9.22 7.15 -10.02
N CYS A 58 8.44 6.66 -9.05
CA CYS A 58 8.96 6.11 -7.80
C CYS A 58 9.86 4.89 -8.06
N PRO A 59 11.14 4.90 -7.68
CA PRO A 59 12.01 3.74 -7.84
C PRO A 59 11.56 2.54 -6.98
N ALA A 60 10.84 2.77 -5.90
CA ALA A 60 10.27 1.73 -5.06
C ALA A 60 9.22 0.87 -5.79
N THR A 61 8.62 1.37 -6.87
CA THR A 61 7.62 0.61 -7.65
C THR A 61 8.18 -0.71 -8.18
N ALA A 62 9.42 -0.72 -8.64
CA ALA A 62 10.07 -1.95 -9.09
C ALA A 62 10.27 -2.94 -7.94
N VAL A 63 10.68 -2.46 -6.78
CA VAL A 63 10.85 -3.28 -5.57
C VAL A 63 9.51 -3.86 -5.11
N ILE A 64 8.45 -3.05 -5.10
CA ILE A 64 7.09 -3.50 -4.75
C ILE A 64 6.63 -4.58 -5.72
N SER A 65 6.81 -4.39 -7.02
CA SER A 65 6.43 -5.38 -8.03
C SER A 65 7.13 -6.72 -7.83
N LEU A 66 8.45 -6.69 -7.60
CA LEU A 66 9.23 -7.89 -7.32
C LEU A 66 8.79 -8.57 -6.01
N SER A 67 8.51 -7.80 -4.98
CA SER A 67 8.03 -8.32 -3.70
C SER A 67 6.68 -9.01 -3.82
N ILE A 68 5.77 -8.45 -4.62
CA ILE A 68 4.47 -9.06 -4.92
C ILE A 68 4.66 -10.38 -5.67
N GLU A 69 5.43 -10.38 -6.74
CA GLU A 69 5.69 -11.59 -7.53
C GLU A 69 6.34 -12.69 -6.70
N GLU A 70 7.29 -12.34 -5.85
CA GLU A 70 7.95 -13.28 -4.95
C GLU A 70 6.99 -13.84 -3.89
N ALA A 71 6.16 -12.99 -3.28
CA ALA A 71 5.17 -13.41 -2.30
C ALA A 71 4.16 -14.39 -2.90
N LEU A 72 3.71 -14.14 -4.12
CA LEU A 72 2.80 -15.02 -4.85
C LEU A 72 3.48 -16.33 -5.26
N ARG A 73 4.73 -16.27 -5.72
CA ARG A 73 5.50 -17.45 -6.09
C ARG A 73 5.71 -18.39 -4.90
N ARG A 74 6.03 -17.87 -3.73
CA ARG A 74 6.15 -18.66 -2.48
C ARG A 74 4.88 -19.38 -2.11
N ARG A 75 3.73 -18.89 -2.54
CA ARG A 75 2.40 -19.48 -2.30
C ARG A 75 1.93 -20.39 -3.44
N GLY A 76 2.81 -20.69 -4.41
CA GLY A 76 2.53 -21.61 -5.52
C GLY A 76 1.93 -20.95 -6.77
N VAL A 77 1.81 -19.63 -6.80
CA VAL A 77 1.37 -18.90 -8.00
C VAL A 77 2.56 -18.77 -8.96
N THR A 78 2.57 -19.56 -10.01
CA THR A 78 3.68 -19.62 -10.97
C THR A 78 3.62 -18.53 -12.03
N ARG A 79 2.43 -18.02 -12.32
CA ARG A 79 2.19 -16.94 -13.27
C ARG A 79 1.55 -15.77 -12.58
N ALA A 80 2.36 -14.84 -12.13
CA ALA A 80 1.93 -13.59 -11.53
C ALA A 80 2.50 -12.43 -12.35
N ARG A 81 1.67 -11.42 -12.57
CA ARG A 81 2.07 -10.19 -13.24
C ARG A 81 1.58 -8.98 -12.44
N VAL A 82 2.45 -8.02 -12.30
CA VAL A 82 2.10 -6.72 -11.70
C VAL A 82 1.90 -5.70 -12.81
N LYS A 83 0.77 -5.02 -12.77
CA LYS A 83 0.39 -3.96 -13.70
C LYS A 83 0.35 -2.63 -12.96
N SER A 84 1.06 -1.64 -13.47
CA SER A 84 0.96 -0.27 -12.94
C SER A 84 -0.21 0.47 -13.56
N GLN A 85 -0.96 1.17 -12.71
CA GLN A 85 -2.04 2.07 -13.08
C GLN A 85 -1.75 3.44 -12.47
N LEU A 86 -1.57 4.46 -13.32
CA LEU A 86 -1.22 5.81 -12.87
C LEU A 86 -2.44 6.74 -12.77
N SER A 87 -3.58 6.32 -13.32
CA SER A 87 -4.82 7.08 -13.26
C SER A 87 -5.97 6.21 -12.75
N PRO A 88 -6.71 6.64 -11.72
CA PRO A 88 -6.49 7.85 -10.94
C PRO A 88 -5.17 7.80 -10.15
N ALA A 89 -4.59 8.96 -9.88
CA ALA A 89 -3.37 9.08 -9.09
C ALA A 89 -3.62 8.65 -7.64
N TRP A 90 -2.60 8.07 -7.01
CA TRP A 90 -2.65 7.73 -5.60
C TRP A 90 -2.91 8.96 -4.72
N THR A 91 -3.68 8.78 -3.67
CA THR A 91 -3.95 9.81 -2.67
C THR A 91 -3.79 9.24 -1.27
N THR A 92 -3.51 10.10 -0.30
CA THR A 92 -3.46 9.72 1.12
C THR A 92 -4.81 9.24 1.66
N ASP A 93 -5.90 9.54 0.98
CA ASP A 93 -7.24 9.06 1.32
C ASP A 93 -7.36 7.53 1.16
N TRP A 94 -6.48 6.92 0.39
CA TRP A 94 -6.45 5.47 0.17
C TRP A 94 -5.75 4.69 1.29
N ILE A 95 -5.09 5.39 2.21
CA ILE A 95 -4.50 4.74 3.38
C ILE A 95 -5.62 4.17 4.24
N SER A 96 -5.53 2.88 4.56
CA SER A 96 -6.53 2.21 5.39
C SER A 96 -6.55 2.77 6.83
N PRO A 97 -7.67 2.63 7.56
CA PRO A 97 -7.71 2.96 8.98
C PRO A 97 -6.63 2.25 9.79
N ALA A 98 -6.37 0.98 9.50
CA ALA A 98 -5.28 0.20 10.11
C ALA A 98 -3.91 0.79 9.78
N GLY A 99 -3.70 1.22 8.54
CA GLY A 99 -2.47 1.87 8.10
C GLY A 99 -2.24 3.20 8.80
N ARG A 100 -3.28 4.00 8.99
CA ARG A 100 -3.22 5.26 9.74
C ARG A 100 -2.83 5.04 11.20
N GLU A 101 -3.37 4.02 11.82
CA GLU A 101 -3.05 3.67 13.20
C GLU A 101 -1.60 3.20 13.35
N LYS A 102 -1.13 2.37 12.42
CA LYS A 102 0.28 1.94 12.36
C LYS A 102 1.24 3.12 12.18
N LEU A 103 0.89 4.10 11.35
CA LEU A 103 1.67 5.33 11.17
C LEU A 103 1.78 6.10 12.48
N ARG A 104 0.67 6.31 13.19
CA ARG A 104 0.67 6.99 14.50
C ARG A 104 1.54 6.27 15.51
N ALA A 105 1.40 4.96 15.61
CA ALA A 105 2.21 4.14 16.51
C ALA A 105 3.70 4.20 16.17
N TYR A 106 4.03 4.37 14.90
CA TYR A 106 5.41 4.51 14.42
C TYR A 106 5.98 5.94 14.62
N GLY A 107 5.13 6.91 14.95
CA GLY A 107 5.51 8.30 15.17
C GLY A 107 5.36 9.20 13.96
N ILE A 108 4.58 8.75 12.98
CA ILE A 108 4.23 9.54 11.79
C ILE A 108 2.77 9.94 11.89
N VAL A 109 2.49 11.23 11.74
CA VAL A 109 1.11 11.74 11.70
C VAL A 109 0.57 11.53 10.29
N PRO A 110 -0.45 10.67 10.10
CA PRO A 110 -1.10 10.55 8.80
C PRO A 110 -1.84 11.83 8.47
N PRO A 111 -1.86 12.25 7.19
CA PRO A 111 -2.65 13.40 6.77
C PRO A 111 -4.13 13.12 7.02
N GLU A 112 -4.84 14.11 7.56
CA GLU A 112 -6.28 14.06 7.77
C GLU A 112 -6.98 14.98 6.76
N GLY A 113 -8.16 14.55 6.28
CA GLY A 113 -8.96 15.27 5.31
C GLY A 113 -8.78 14.80 3.87
N ALA A 114 -9.66 15.30 2.99
CA ALA A 114 -9.64 14.91 1.59
C ALA A 114 -8.46 15.55 0.86
N ALA A 115 -7.60 14.74 0.29
CA ALA A 115 -6.46 15.20 -0.53
C ALA A 115 -6.91 16.01 -1.75
N CYS A 116 -8.17 15.86 -2.16
CA CYS A 116 -8.78 16.54 -3.30
C CYS A 116 -9.40 17.88 -2.98
N ALA A 117 -9.52 18.28 -1.73
CA ALA A 117 -9.95 19.63 -1.35
C ALA A 117 -8.77 20.58 -1.59
N GLY A 118 -8.70 21.09 -2.82
CA GLY A 118 -7.61 21.84 -3.40
C GLY A 118 -6.77 22.65 -2.42
N ALA A 119 -5.49 22.61 -2.63
CA ALA A 119 -4.43 23.47 -2.13
C ALA A 119 -4.72 24.10 -0.74
N ALA A 120 -3.99 23.62 0.26
CA ALA A 120 -3.73 24.35 1.47
C ALA A 120 -4.77 24.30 2.61
N VAL A 121 -5.48 23.22 2.82
CA VAL A 121 -5.77 22.90 4.22
C VAL A 121 -4.51 22.23 4.76
N ARG A 122 -3.60 23.06 5.20
CA ARG A 122 -2.46 22.65 6.01
C ARG A 122 -3.05 22.18 7.33
N ASN A 123 -3.37 20.92 7.42
CA ASN A 123 -3.59 20.29 8.69
C ASN A 123 -2.23 20.15 9.36
N ALA A 124 -1.78 21.23 10.00
CA ALA A 124 -0.72 21.11 10.98
C ALA A 124 -1.13 20.00 11.94
N PRO A 125 -0.24 19.06 12.28
CA PRO A 125 -0.58 18.02 13.24
C PRO A 125 -1.06 18.68 14.52
N GLN A 126 -2.23 18.29 14.99
CA GLN A 126 -2.82 18.90 16.20
C GLN A 126 -2.14 18.45 17.47
N ALA A 127 -1.40 17.33 17.42
CA ALA A 127 -0.66 16.81 18.55
C ALA A 127 0.53 15.98 18.09
N CYS A 128 1.57 15.98 18.90
CA CYS A 128 2.73 15.12 18.69
C CYS A 128 2.34 13.65 18.86
N PRO A 129 2.59 12.75 17.88
CA PRO A 129 2.24 11.34 17.98
C PRO A 129 3.07 10.59 19.04
N ARG A 130 4.17 11.14 19.49
CA ARG A 130 5.04 10.52 20.50
C ARG A 130 4.67 10.88 21.93
N CYS A 131 4.34 12.13 22.18
CA CYS A 131 4.10 12.61 23.56
C CYS A 131 2.73 13.23 23.77
N GLY A 132 1.91 13.38 22.70
CA GLY A 132 0.59 13.98 22.79
C GLY A 132 0.56 15.49 22.99
N SER A 133 1.71 16.16 22.97
CA SER A 133 1.76 17.63 23.14
C SER A 133 1.06 18.34 22.00
N ALA A 134 0.29 19.37 22.35
CA ALA A 134 -0.32 20.27 21.38
C ALA A 134 0.65 21.36 20.91
N HIS A 135 1.82 21.50 21.55
CA HIS A 135 2.87 22.44 21.13
C HIS A 135 3.69 21.81 19.99
N VAL A 136 3.20 21.97 18.77
CA VAL A 136 3.87 21.55 17.56
C VAL A 136 4.04 22.73 16.62
N GLU A 137 5.18 22.80 15.93
CA GLU A 137 5.47 23.84 14.95
C GLU A 137 6.02 23.23 13.66
N GLU A 138 5.76 23.89 12.55
CA GLU A 138 6.32 23.50 11.27
C GLU A 138 7.77 23.98 11.18
N VAL A 139 8.72 23.04 11.18
CA VAL A 139 10.15 23.35 11.05
C VAL A 139 10.59 23.43 9.59
N SER A 140 9.98 22.61 8.73
CA SER A 140 10.27 22.58 7.29
C SER A 140 9.06 22.09 6.51
N ARG A 141 8.89 22.64 5.32
CA ARG A 141 7.89 22.14 4.34
C ARG A 141 8.42 21.02 3.48
N PHE A 142 9.73 20.87 3.45
CA PHE A 142 10.45 19.89 2.67
C PHE A 142 11.32 19.11 3.64
N GLY A 143 10.82 17.93 4.01
CA GLY A 143 11.54 16.99 4.84
C GLY A 143 12.56 16.19 4.05
#